data_365dba2b1a9d5b48f733253b80830475
#
_entry.id   365dba2b1a9d5b48f733253b80830475
#
_cell.length_a   1.000
_cell.length_b   1.000
_cell.length_c   1.000
_cell.angle_alpha   90.00
_cell.angle_beta   90.00
_cell.angle_gamma   90.00
#
_symmetry.space_group_name_H-M   'P 1'
#
loop_
_entity.id
_entity.type
_entity.pdbx_description
1 polymer ?
#
loop_
_entity_poly.entity_id
_entity_poly.type
_entity_poly.pdbx_seq_one_letter_code
_entity_poly.pdbx_strand_id
1 'polypeptide(L)'
;MELHVNNLLKFSTLLLLYHRPRHGYQLMKCLQEKCGLHAGPGQIYPFLSLLKKKGLVKVAASAVRDKKTYALTPKGKKVCEKLFARFSSLMEVGLKRDLKECEHCGCELYKSGVKKKIGSKTAVFCCESCAGAYRK
;
A
#
# COMPACT_ATOMS: atom_id res chain seq x y z
N MET A 1 -12.58 0.03 18.99
CA MET A 1 -11.90 -1.29 18.98
C MET A 1 -10.83 -1.28 17.89
N GLU A 2 -9.58 -1.31 18.27
CA GLU A 2 -8.49 -1.28 17.28
C GLU A 2 -8.28 -2.65 16.64
N LEU A 3 -8.05 -2.65 15.33
CA LEU A 3 -7.62 -3.83 14.61
C LEU A 3 -6.08 -3.91 14.67
N HIS A 4 -5.58 -4.98 15.29
CA HIS A 4 -4.14 -5.21 15.30
C HIS A 4 -3.70 -5.87 14.00
N VAL A 5 -3.08 -5.08 13.16
CA VAL A 5 -2.45 -5.55 11.92
C VAL A 5 -0.94 -5.58 12.15
N ASN A 6 -0.47 -6.74 12.56
CA ASN A 6 0.91 -6.93 12.98
C ASN A 6 1.78 -7.70 11.97
N ASN A 7 1.25 -8.02 10.83
CA ASN A 7 2.03 -8.68 9.80
C ASN A 7 1.62 -8.23 8.38
N LEU A 8 2.52 -8.46 7.46
CA LEU A 8 2.37 -8.05 6.06
C LEU A 8 1.18 -8.77 5.37
N LEU A 9 0.91 -10.02 5.75
CA LEU A 9 -0.19 -10.79 5.18
C LEU A 9 -1.55 -10.14 5.46
N LYS A 10 -1.80 -9.74 6.70
CA LYS A 10 -3.04 -9.06 7.10
C LYS A 10 -3.19 -7.72 6.41
N PHE A 11 -2.11 -6.96 6.36
CA PHE A 11 -2.09 -5.66 5.68
C PHE A 11 -2.39 -5.81 4.18
N SER A 12 -1.74 -6.76 3.50
CA SER A 12 -1.95 -7.01 2.08
C SER A 12 -3.36 -7.50 1.77
N THR A 13 -3.94 -8.32 2.65
CA THR A 13 -5.32 -8.77 2.52
C THR A 13 -6.30 -7.59 2.57
N LEU A 14 -6.12 -6.68 3.52
CA LEU A 14 -6.93 -5.45 3.62
C LEU A 14 -6.77 -4.56 2.39
N LEU A 15 -5.55 -4.42 1.88
CA LEU A 15 -5.25 -3.65 0.68
C LEU A 15 -6.01 -4.19 -0.54
N LEU A 16 -6.01 -5.50 -0.71
CA LEU A 16 -6.72 -6.15 -1.82
C LEU A 16 -8.24 -5.97 -1.70
N LEU A 17 -8.80 -6.09 -0.50
CA LEU A 17 -10.23 -5.87 -0.25
C LEU A 17 -10.62 -4.40 -0.42
N TYR A 18 -9.72 -3.48 -0.13
CA TYR A 18 -9.94 -2.04 -0.32
C TYR A 18 -10.18 -1.70 -1.79
N HIS A 19 -9.47 -2.37 -2.70
CA HIS A 19 -9.62 -2.13 -4.13
C HIS A 19 -10.94 -2.67 -4.68
N ARG A 20 -11.35 -3.88 -4.28
CA ARG A 20 -12.63 -4.47 -4.70
C ARG A 20 -13.00 -5.69 -3.86
N PRO A 21 -14.30 -6.06 -3.85
CA PRO A 21 -14.73 -7.30 -3.19
C PRO A 21 -14.07 -8.52 -3.83
N ARG A 22 -13.75 -9.51 -3.00
CA ARG A 22 -13.10 -10.75 -3.44
C ARG A 22 -13.58 -11.91 -2.58
N HIS A 23 -13.58 -13.12 -3.15
CA HIS A 23 -13.74 -14.34 -2.36
C HIS A 23 -12.37 -14.85 -1.85
N GLY A 24 -12.40 -15.75 -0.84
CA GLY A 24 -11.18 -16.20 -0.17
C GLY A 24 -10.11 -16.77 -1.10
N TYR A 25 -10.52 -17.57 -2.09
CA TYR A 25 -9.60 -18.14 -3.08
C TYR A 25 -8.90 -17.04 -3.91
N GLN A 26 -9.65 -16.02 -4.35
CA GLN A 26 -9.06 -14.90 -5.08
C GLN A 26 -8.05 -14.12 -4.23
N LEU A 27 -8.33 -13.97 -2.94
CA LEU A 27 -7.39 -13.33 -2.02
C LEU A 27 -6.09 -14.11 -1.93
N MET A 28 -6.17 -15.42 -1.73
CA MET A 28 -4.98 -16.28 -1.67
C MET A 28 -4.16 -16.23 -2.96
N LYS A 29 -4.82 -16.30 -4.10
CA LYS A 29 -4.19 -16.23 -5.41
C LYS A 29 -3.52 -14.87 -5.65
N CYS A 30 -4.21 -13.77 -5.35
CA CYS A 30 -3.66 -12.42 -5.51
C CYS A 30 -2.48 -12.17 -4.57
N LEU A 31 -2.53 -12.66 -3.34
CA LEU A 31 -1.42 -12.56 -2.39
C LEU A 31 -0.18 -13.24 -2.93
N GLN A 32 -0.33 -14.43 -3.49
CA GLN A 32 0.79 -15.16 -4.08
C GLN A 32 1.34 -14.46 -5.32
N GLU A 33 0.48 -14.09 -6.26
CA GLU A 33 0.88 -13.53 -7.56
C GLU A 33 1.41 -12.09 -7.46
N LYS A 34 0.75 -11.23 -6.66
CA LYS A 34 1.06 -9.80 -6.60
C LYS A 34 1.96 -9.41 -5.44
N CYS A 35 1.85 -10.11 -4.31
CA CYS A 35 2.58 -9.77 -3.09
C CYS A 35 3.68 -10.77 -2.73
N GLY A 36 3.78 -11.89 -3.45
CA GLY A 36 4.75 -12.94 -3.16
C GLY A 36 4.52 -13.63 -1.81
N LEU A 37 3.30 -13.56 -1.27
CA LEU A 37 2.95 -14.11 0.04
C LEU A 37 2.15 -15.39 -0.11
N HIS A 38 2.67 -16.49 0.45
CA HIS A 38 1.96 -17.75 0.51
C HIS A 38 1.03 -17.77 1.73
N ALA A 39 -0.28 -17.81 1.49
CA ALA A 39 -1.27 -17.88 2.54
C ALA A 39 -2.23 -19.04 2.26
N GLY A 40 -2.38 -19.91 3.23
CA GLY A 40 -3.35 -21.00 3.18
C GLY A 40 -4.71 -20.60 3.77
N PRO A 41 -5.75 -21.48 3.59
CA PRO A 41 -7.07 -21.24 4.20
C PRO A 41 -7.03 -21.04 5.70
N GLY A 42 -6.14 -21.74 6.41
CA GLY A 42 -5.96 -21.63 7.86
C GLY A 42 -5.46 -20.26 8.33
N GLN A 43 -4.91 -19.45 7.44
CA GLN A 43 -4.46 -18.09 7.75
C GLN A 43 -5.47 -17.03 7.30
N ILE A 44 -6.06 -17.21 6.13
CA ILE A 44 -6.96 -16.22 5.53
C ILE A 44 -8.35 -16.24 6.15
N TYR A 45 -8.98 -17.40 6.28
CA TYR A 45 -10.37 -17.49 6.77
C TYR A 45 -10.53 -17.05 8.23
N PRO A 46 -9.63 -17.39 9.17
CA PRO A 46 -9.73 -16.86 10.54
C PRO A 46 -9.62 -15.33 10.57
N PHE A 47 -8.77 -14.75 9.74
CA PHE A 47 -8.65 -13.30 9.64
C PHE A 47 -9.90 -12.64 9.06
N LEU A 48 -10.46 -13.22 7.99
CA LEU A 48 -11.72 -12.74 7.40
C LEU A 48 -12.89 -12.85 8.40
N SER A 49 -12.94 -13.92 9.18
CA SER A 49 -13.94 -14.09 10.25
C SER A 49 -13.79 -13.03 11.33
N LEU A 50 -12.57 -12.70 11.71
CA LEU A 50 -12.28 -11.62 12.66
C LEU A 50 -12.74 -10.27 12.12
N LEU A 51 -12.48 -9.98 10.86
CA LEU A 51 -12.91 -8.74 10.21
C LEU A 51 -14.45 -8.64 10.17
N LYS A 52 -15.13 -9.75 9.88
CA LYS A 52 -16.59 -9.82 9.89
C LYS A 52 -17.14 -9.56 11.29
N LYS A 53 -16.56 -10.20 12.31
CA LYS A 53 -16.93 -10.02 13.72
C LYS A 53 -16.80 -8.58 14.18
N LYS A 54 -15.77 -7.88 13.72
CA LYS A 54 -15.54 -6.46 14.03
C LYS A 54 -16.37 -5.50 13.19
N GLY A 55 -17.17 -5.98 12.24
CA GLY A 55 -18.00 -5.16 11.37
C GLY A 55 -17.20 -4.41 10.29
N LEU A 56 -16.00 -4.86 9.98
CA LEU A 56 -15.13 -4.24 8.97
C LEU A 56 -15.33 -4.84 7.58
N VAL A 57 -15.86 -6.05 7.51
CA VAL A 57 -16.14 -6.78 6.28
C VAL A 57 -17.58 -7.32 6.33
N LYS A 58 -18.27 -7.25 5.21
CA LYS A 58 -19.54 -7.90 4.98
C LYS A 58 -19.37 -9.05 4.00
N VAL A 59 -20.17 -10.07 4.15
CA VAL A 59 -20.13 -11.26 3.31
C VAL A 59 -21.41 -11.33 2.50
N ALA A 60 -21.29 -11.46 1.17
CA ALA A 60 -22.39 -11.69 0.27
C ALA A 60 -22.22 -13.07 -0.37
N ALA A 61 -23.33 -13.80 -0.53
CA ALA A 61 -23.33 -15.03 -1.31
C ALA A 61 -23.16 -14.69 -2.78
N SER A 62 -22.16 -15.29 -3.43
CA SER A 62 -22.01 -15.17 -4.88
C SER A 62 -23.02 -16.08 -5.59
N ALA A 63 -23.56 -15.62 -6.71
CA ALA A 63 -24.44 -16.40 -7.56
C ALA A 63 -23.76 -17.65 -8.18
N VAL A 64 -22.44 -17.73 -8.09
CA VAL A 64 -21.65 -18.82 -8.66
C VAL A 64 -21.12 -19.73 -7.54
N ARG A 65 -21.70 -20.94 -7.43
CA ARG A 65 -21.20 -22.05 -6.60
C ARG A 65 -21.03 -21.73 -5.10
N ASP A 66 -21.98 -21.08 -4.46
CA ASP A 66 -21.98 -20.79 -3.01
C ASP A 66 -20.70 -20.14 -2.47
N LYS A 67 -19.94 -19.47 -3.31
CA LYS A 67 -18.73 -18.77 -2.90
C LYS A 67 -19.11 -17.50 -2.16
N LYS A 68 -18.53 -17.34 -0.98
CA LYS A 68 -18.70 -16.12 -0.18
C LYS A 68 -17.79 -15.03 -0.70
N THR A 69 -18.36 -13.88 -1.06
CA THR A 69 -17.62 -12.69 -1.45
C THR A 69 -17.48 -11.76 -0.26
N TYR A 70 -16.26 -11.37 0.04
CA TYR A 70 -15.95 -10.46 1.14
C TYR A 70 -15.76 -9.05 0.59
N ALA A 71 -16.40 -8.07 1.22
CA ALA A 71 -16.31 -6.67 0.86
C ALA A 71 -16.12 -5.82 2.11
N LEU A 72 -15.32 -4.76 2.03
CA LEU A 72 -15.16 -3.82 3.13
C LEU A 72 -16.45 -3.03 3.35
N THR A 73 -16.83 -2.87 4.61
CA THR A 73 -17.86 -1.93 5.02
C THR A 73 -17.29 -0.50 5.00
N PRO A 74 -18.15 0.56 5.05
CA PRO A 74 -17.65 1.93 5.20
C PRO A 74 -16.72 2.11 6.41
N LYS A 75 -17.03 1.44 7.52
CA LYS A 75 -16.15 1.39 8.71
C LYS A 75 -14.81 0.72 8.40
N GLY A 76 -14.84 -0.38 7.65
CA GLY A 76 -13.62 -1.09 7.20
C GLY A 76 -12.74 -0.23 6.31
N LYS A 77 -13.34 0.53 5.41
CA LYS A 77 -12.60 1.48 4.54
C LYS A 77 -11.88 2.55 5.34
N LYS A 78 -12.54 3.13 6.35
CA LYS A 78 -11.91 4.12 7.24
C LYS A 78 -10.73 3.55 8.01
N VAL A 79 -10.85 2.34 8.50
CA VAL A 79 -9.75 1.65 9.20
C VAL A 79 -8.57 1.42 8.25
N CYS A 80 -8.84 0.99 7.02
CA CYS A 80 -7.81 0.79 6.00
C CYS A 80 -7.10 2.10 5.66
N GLU A 81 -7.82 3.19 5.49
CA GLU A 81 -7.24 4.51 5.20
C GLU A 81 -6.27 4.96 6.30
N LYS A 82 -6.64 4.76 7.58
CA LYS A 82 -5.75 5.05 8.71
C LYS A 82 -4.49 4.17 8.71
N LEU A 83 -4.65 2.88 8.40
CA LEU A 83 -3.51 1.96 8.31
C LEU A 83 -2.58 2.32 7.16
N PHE A 84 -3.14 2.68 6.01
CA PHE A 84 -2.36 3.08 4.84
C PHE A 84 -1.59 4.37 5.10
N ALA A 85 -2.19 5.33 5.80
CA ALA A 85 -1.51 6.56 6.19
C ALA A 85 -0.31 6.27 7.11
N ARG A 86 -0.48 5.39 8.11
CA ARG A 86 0.61 4.95 8.99
C ARG A 86 1.73 4.25 8.20
N PHE A 87 1.35 3.35 7.29
CA PHE A 87 2.30 2.62 6.47
C PHE A 87 3.06 3.57 5.55
N SER A 88 2.38 4.52 4.95
CA SER A 88 2.99 5.57 4.12
C SER A 88 4.05 6.35 4.89
N SER A 89 3.75 6.77 6.12
CA SER A 89 4.70 7.46 6.99
C SER A 89 5.93 6.60 7.31
N LEU A 90 5.74 5.31 7.57
CA LEU A 90 6.86 4.37 7.80
C LEU A 90 7.71 4.19 6.55
N MET A 91 7.09 4.12 5.39
CA MET A 91 7.79 4.03 4.11
C MET A 91 8.62 5.29 3.84
N GLU A 92 8.10 6.47 4.14
CA GLU A 92 8.85 7.72 4.03
C GLU A 92 10.12 7.69 4.88
N VAL A 93 10.01 7.26 6.14
CA VAL A 93 11.16 7.13 7.04
C VAL A 93 12.19 6.14 6.48
N GLY A 94 11.72 5.00 5.98
CA GLY A 94 12.60 3.99 5.38
C GLY A 94 13.30 4.45 4.12
N LEU A 95 12.62 5.20 3.28
CA LEU A 95 13.14 5.71 2.02
C LEU A 95 14.06 6.92 2.17
N LYS A 96 14.03 7.63 3.31
CA LYS A 96 14.87 8.79 3.57
C LYS A 96 16.38 8.53 3.42
N ARG A 97 16.82 7.30 3.62
CA ARG A 97 18.23 6.93 3.45
C ARG A 97 18.70 7.05 2.00
N ASP A 98 17.82 6.81 1.06
CA ASP A 98 18.12 6.80 -0.37
C ASP A 98 17.55 8.00 -1.11
N LEU A 99 16.87 8.90 -0.37
CA LEU A 99 16.27 10.09 -0.96
C LEU A 99 17.36 11.09 -1.32
N LYS A 100 17.31 11.54 -2.56
CA LYS A 100 18.10 12.64 -3.04
C LYS A 100 17.37 13.95 -2.78
N GLU A 101 18.12 14.99 -2.54
CA GLU A 101 17.59 16.34 -2.40
C GLU A 101 17.77 17.11 -3.69
N CYS A 102 16.83 17.99 -4.01
CA CYS A 102 16.96 18.90 -5.13
C CYS A 102 18.12 19.86 -4.89
N GLU A 103 19.06 19.95 -5.82
CA GLU A 103 20.25 20.81 -5.71
C GLU A 103 19.89 22.30 -5.64
N HIS A 104 18.71 22.68 -6.11
CA HIS A 104 18.29 24.09 -6.11
C HIS A 104 17.46 24.47 -4.89
N CYS A 105 16.36 23.76 -4.62
CA CYS A 105 15.43 24.13 -3.56
C CYS A 105 15.55 23.29 -2.28
N GLY A 106 16.32 22.20 -2.31
CA GLY A 106 16.54 21.33 -1.15
C GLY A 106 15.38 20.40 -0.81
N CYS A 107 14.32 20.34 -1.62
CA CYS A 107 13.21 19.42 -1.35
C CYS A 107 13.62 17.96 -1.54
N GLU A 108 13.03 17.08 -0.75
CA GLU A 108 13.26 15.64 -0.84
C GLU A 108 12.59 15.06 -2.10
N LEU A 109 13.32 14.19 -2.81
CA LEU A 109 12.86 13.57 -4.05
C LEU A 109 12.47 12.12 -3.80
N TYR A 110 11.19 11.82 -3.90
CA TYR A 110 10.63 10.47 -3.73
C TYR A 110 10.64 9.66 -5.02
N LYS A 111 10.83 10.33 -6.15
CA LYS A 111 10.92 9.70 -7.48
C LYS A 111 12.15 10.22 -8.20
N SER A 112 12.54 9.54 -9.27
CA SER A 112 13.60 10.03 -10.13
C SER A 112 13.25 11.45 -10.61
N GLY A 113 13.94 12.45 -10.09
CA GLY A 113 13.76 13.82 -10.51
C GLY A 113 14.41 14.12 -11.87
N VAL A 114 14.44 15.39 -12.23
CA VAL A 114 15.11 15.85 -13.44
C VAL A 114 16.63 15.81 -13.21
N LYS A 115 17.34 15.10 -14.07
CA LYS A 115 18.81 15.01 -14.02
C LYS A 115 19.42 15.98 -15.01
N LYS A 116 20.39 16.75 -14.54
CA LYS A 116 21.14 17.69 -15.38
C LYS A 116 22.63 17.50 -15.14
N LYS A 117 23.37 17.37 -16.20
CA LYS A 117 24.84 17.26 -16.11
C LYS A 117 25.44 18.65 -15.95
N ILE A 118 26.18 18.87 -14.86
CA ILE A 118 26.86 20.12 -14.57
C ILE A 118 28.34 19.80 -14.37
N GLY A 119 29.13 20.12 -15.38
CA GLY A 119 30.56 19.77 -15.40
C GLY A 119 30.74 18.25 -15.39
N SER A 120 31.47 17.72 -14.40
CA SER A 120 31.71 16.28 -14.23
C SER A 120 30.65 15.57 -13.36
N LYS A 121 29.75 16.34 -12.73
CA LYS A 121 28.72 15.80 -11.82
C LYS A 121 27.34 15.82 -12.46
N THR A 122 26.51 14.84 -12.09
CA THR A 122 25.10 14.82 -12.44
C THR A 122 24.30 15.34 -11.24
N ALA A 123 23.65 16.50 -11.40
CA ALA A 123 22.78 17.06 -10.38
C ALA A 123 21.33 16.60 -10.60
N VAL A 124 20.58 16.48 -9.51
CA VAL A 124 19.18 16.05 -9.53
C VAL A 124 18.30 17.19 -9.03
N PHE A 125 17.20 17.45 -9.73
CA PHE A 125 16.27 18.52 -9.42
C PHE A 125 14.84 17.97 -9.35
N CYS A 126 13.99 18.61 -8.55
CA CYS A 126 12.61 18.19 -8.39
C CYS A 126 11.72 18.46 -9.62
N CYS A 127 12.08 19.47 -10.40
CA CYS A 127 11.32 19.89 -11.59
C CYS A 127 12.23 20.64 -12.58
N GLU A 128 11.73 20.86 -13.78
CA GLU A 128 12.44 21.59 -14.83
C GLU A 128 12.76 23.04 -14.44
N SER A 129 11.86 23.69 -13.67
CA SER A 129 12.07 25.03 -13.18
C SER A 129 13.31 25.14 -12.27
N CYS A 130 13.48 24.19 -11.36
CA CYS A 130 14.68 24.14 -10.50
C CYS A 130 15.93 23.83 -11.30
N ALA A 131 15.86 22.93 -12.27
CA ALA A 131 16.97 22.61 -13.15
C ALA A 131 17.42 23.83 -13.98
N GLY A 132 16.46 24.62 -14.48
CA GLY A 132 16.72 25.84 -15.23
C GLY A 132 17.22 27.01 -14.37
N ALA A 133 16.73 27.13 -13.15
CA ALA A 133 17.08 28.20 -12.22
C ALA A 133 18.44 28.00 -11.53
N TYR A 134 18.92 26.76 -11.48
CA TYR A 134 20.17 26.43 -10.80
C TYR A 134 21.38 27.03 -11.54
N ARG A 135 22.09 27.86 -10.83
CA ARG A 135 23.38 28.43 -11.30
C ARG A 135 24.48 28.02 -10.33
N LYS A 136 25.57 27.62 -10.90
CA LYS A 136 26.75 27.27 -10.14
C LYS A 136 27.37 28.49 -9.42
#